data_def82ed367d226afb13de502d3aa59b6
#
_entry.id   def82ed367d226afb13de502d3aa59b6
#
_cell.length_a   1.000
_cell.length_b   1.000
_cell.length_c   1.000
_cell.angle_alpha   90.00
_cell.angle_beta   90.00
_cell.angle_gamma   90.00
#
_symmetry.space_group_name_H-M   'P 1'
#
loop_
_entity.id
_entity.type
_entity.pdbx_description
1 polymer ?
#
loop_
_entity_poly.entity_id
_entity_poly.type
_entity_poly.pdbx_seq_one_letter_code
_entity_poly.pdbx_strand_id
1 'polypeptide(L)'
;MVMARTRLTSTHFKTVVTAHFLTVSLLVSATAAVAQPEMGGQVSVGAMSVPAVLLPGFVQAVAEGAASDDALADFYAQRDYAPLWTSGADTARRAALFRALDVAASQGLPSARYDAAGLRAQFHALRSERERGLLEAQMSRAYLMYAHDVTNGVLEPHKIDPTIVRDIIRRPSADLIAALADADDPMQFLHSLAPKSPQYAQLIKARLDLQTQIETGGWGPTVPGKKLSPGDSGTQVIALRDRLQRMGYLNRSATASYDDAMQKAVQQYQIDLGLIADGVAGTSTLAEINQSPDARMKSILVALERLRWLNGLELGQRHIWVNIADFSVRIIDDGKTSFQSVTVVGQDVPDRRTPEFSDTMEKMVINPSWYVPRSIVTKEYLPMMQKNRNAAGQLDLLDSRGRVVPRASVNFAQYNARNFPYSMKQPPSDRNALGLVKFLFPNKYNIYLHDTPSKSLFNKEVRAFSHGCVRVGKPFEFAYALLAPQSDDPKAEFQRILKTGKEATVFLENPIPVHLVYFTAWPTARGKMEYRRDVYGRDAALYDGLIKAGVETAALSN
;
A
#
# COMPACT_ATOMS: atom_id res chain seq x y z
N MET A 1 -12.16 57.27 3.75
CA MET A 1 -10.81 57.46 3.20
C MET A 1 -10.50 56.22 2.36
N VAL A 2 -10.46 56.42 1.05
CA VAL A 2 -10.38 55.39 -0.02
C VAL A 2 -8.93 54.94 -0.17
N MET A 3 -8.65 53.65 -0.28
CA MET A 3 -7.45 53.12 -0.97
C MET A 3 -7.72 51.70 -1.51
N ALA A 4 -7.92 51.66 -2.71
CA ALA A 4 -7.35 51.03 -3.90
C ALA A 4 -6.93 49.57 -3.77
N ARG A 5 -7.71 48.73 -4.45
CA ARG A 5 -7.35 47.34 -4.84
C ARG A 5 -6.40 47.39 -6.03
N THR A 6 -5.24 46.74 -5.90
CA THR A 6 -4.37 46.46 -7.04
C THR A 6 -4.54 44.95 -7.39
N ARG A 7 -5.09 44.72 -8.59
CA ARG A 7 -5.11 43.37 -9.22
C ARG A 7 -3.77 43.18 -9.92
N LEU A 8 -3.08 42.07 -9.59
CA LEU A 8 -1.99 41.56 -10.42
C LEU A 8 -2.55 40.50 -11.36
N THR A 9 -2.52 40.79 -12.63
CA THR A 9 -2.79 39.85 -13.72
C THR A 9 -1.52 39.04 -14.01
N SER A 10 -1.59 37.74 -13.85
CA SER A 10 -0.52 36.81 -14.24
C SER A 10 -0.67 36.46 -15.72
N THR A 11 0.32 36.87 -16.50
CA THR A 11 0.43 36.59 -17.93
C THR A 11 1.16 35.26 -18.10
N HIS A 12 0.49 34.26 -18.65
CA HIS A 12 1.09 33.00 -19.04
C HIS A 12 1.97 33.18 -20.29
N PHE A 13 3.27 32.99 -20.13
CA PHE A 13 4.19 32.77 -21.25
C PHE A 13 4.19 31.26 -21.57
N LYS A 14 3.64 30.91 -22.72
CA LYS A 14 3.82 29.59 -23.35
C LYS A 14 5.07 29.67 -24.20
N THR A 15 6.14 29.01 -23.74
CA THR A 15 7.31 28.78 -24.57
C THR A 15 7.05 27.51 -25.39
N VAL A 16 6.90 27.68 -26.68
CA VAL A 16 6.83 26.59 -27.66
C VAL A 16 8.29 26.22 -28.00
N VAL A 17 8.73 25.05 -27.57
CA VAL A 17 10.00 24.45 -28.01
C VAL A 17 9.70 23.63 -29.27
N THR A 18 10.17 24.11 -30.40
CA THR A 18 10.06 23.42 -31.69
C THR A 18 11.25 22.47 -31.81
N ALA A 19 11.01 21.18 -31.68
CA ALA A 19 12.01 20.14 -31.96
C ALA A 19 12.16 19.97 -33.47
N HIS A 20 13.36 20.22 -33.98
CA HIS A 20 13.73 19.90 -35.35
C HIS A 20 14.20 18.44 -35.43
N PHE A 21 13.37 17.59 -36.01
CA PHE A 21 13.79 16.25 -36.44
C PHE A 21 14.56 16.36 -37.76
N LEU A 22 15.82 16.02 -37.77
CA LEU A 22 16.60 15.76 -38.99
C LEU A 22 16.35 14.29 -39.39
N THR A 23 15.48 14.09 -40.37
CA THR A 23 15.34 12.79 -41.05
C THR A 23 16.39 12.70 -42.17
N VAL A 24 17.35 11.80 -42.01
CA VAL A 24 18.25 11.41 -43.10
C VAL A 24 17.56 10.29 -43.90
N SER A 25 17.04 10.63 -45.10
CA SER A 25 16.50 9.66 -46.06
C SER A 25 17.63 9.20 -46.99
N LEU A 26 17.98 7.92 -46.94
CA LEU A 26 18.79 7.29 -47.97
C LEU A 26 17.93 6.98 -49.21
N LEU A 27 18.16 7.70 -50.27
CA LEU A 27 17.62 7.39 -51.60
C LEU A 27 18.65 6.53 -52.38
N VAL A 28 18.29 5.30 -52.66
CA VAL A 28 18.99 4.48 -53.65
C VAL A 28 18.40 4.80 -55.01
N SER A 29 19.19 5.40 -55.89
CA SER A 29 18.78 5.66 -57.31
C SER A 29 19.48 4.70 -58.25
N ALA A 30 18.69 4.00 -59.02
CA ALA A 30 19.16 3.16 -60.12
C ALA A 30 19.59 4.01 -61.31
N THR A 31 20.71 3.64 -61.92
CA THR A 31 21.32 4.26 -63.10
C THR A 31 20.61 3.86 -64.37
N ALA A 32 20.26 4.86 -65.19
CA ALA A 32 20.09 4.69 -66.63
C ALA A 32 21.11 5.58 -67.36
N ALA A 33 21.90 4.99 -68.23
CA ALA A 33 22.93 5.65 -69.03
C ALA A 33 22.38 6.36 -70.25
N VAL A 34 22.72 7.63 -70.47
CA VAL A 34 22.72 8.27 -71.79
C VAL A 34 23.95 9.20 -71.93
N ALA A 35 24.55 9.17 -73.10
CA ALA A 35 25.84 9.68 -73.50
C ALA A 35 26.06 11.21 -73.40
N GLN A 36 27.37 11.55 -73.37
CA GLN A 36 28.08 12.83 -73.23
C GLN A 36 27.76 13.88 -74.31
N PRO A 37 28.13 15.18 -74.02
CA PRO A 37 29.51 15.59 -74.34
C PRO A 37 30.19 16.50 -73.27
N GLU A 38 31.53 16.50 -73.42
CA GLU A 38 32.53 17.13 -72.58
C GLU A 38 32.41 18.65 -72.42
N MET A 39 32.74 19.18 -71.23
CA MET A 39 33.69 20.30 -71.05
C MET A 39 34.01 20.54 -69.55
N GLY A 40 35.23 20.61 -69.28
CA GLY A 40 36.13 20.87 -68.19
C GLY A 40 35.65 21.58 -66.91
N GLY A 41 36.24 21.06 -65.83
CA GLY A 41 36.26 21.73 -64.53
C GLY A 41 36.27 20.73 -63.36
N GLN A 42 37.41 20.11 -63.02
CA GLN A 42 37.56 19.35 -61.78
C GLN A 42 37.51 20.31 -60.59
N VAL A 43 36.39 20.26 -59.84
CA VAL A 43 36.35 20.70 -58.44
C VAL A 43 36.43 19.43 -57.55
N SER A 44 37.63 19.12 -57.10
CA SER A 44 37.87 18.11 -56.05
C SER A 44 37.25 18.61 -54.75
N VAL A 45 36.05 18.12 -54.44
CA VAL A 45 35.51 18.23 -53.07
C VAL A 45 36.23 17.18 -52.24
N GLY A 46 37.28 17.59 -51.53
CA GLY A 46 37.96 16.76 -50.53
C GLY A 46 36.93 16.26 -49.51
N ALA A 47 36.72 14.95 -49.48
CA ALA A 47 36.00 14.31 -48.40
C ALA A 47 36.75 14.64 -47.09
N MET A 48 36.21 15.55 -46.27
CA MET A 48 36.64 15.68 -44.90
C MET A 48 36.29 14.39 -44.20
N SER A 49 37.24 13.47 -44.10
CA SER A 49 37.15 12.37 -43.16
C SER A 49 37.28 12.96 -41.77
N VAL A 50 36.14 13.10 -41.05
CA VAL A 50 36.20 13.33 -39.61
C VAL A 50 36.89 12.11 -39.01
N PRO A 51 38.06 12.28 -38.33
CA PRO A 51 38.70 11.14 -37.72
C PRO A 51 37.73 10.53 -36.71
N ALA A 52 37.41 9.26 -36.88
CA ALA A 52 36.62 8.51 -35.87
C ALA A 52 37.49 8.53 -34.60
N VAL A 53 37.05 9.29 -33.59
CA VAL A 53 37.63 9.25 -32.27
C VAL A 53 37.37 7.85 -31.72
N LEU A 54 38.42 7.00 -31.74
CA LEU A 54 38.38 5.68 -31.13
C LEU A 54 38.30 5.88 -29.61
N LEU A 55 37.09 5.77 -29.08
CA LEU A 55 36.88 5.76 -27.63
C LEU A 55 37.63 4.56 -27.01
N PRO A 56 38.25 4.70 -25.83
CA PRO A 56 38.80 3.57 -25.11
C PRO A 56 37.78 2.46 -24.96
N GLY A 57 38.19 1.19 -25.08
CA GLY A 57 37.27 0.04 -25.07
C GLY A 57 36.36 -0.02 -23.83
N PHE A 58 36.82 0.47 -22.68
CA PHE A 58 36.03 0.64 -21.48
C PHE A 58 34.90 1.68 -21.67
N VAL A 59 35.23 2.88 -22.13
CA VAL A 59 34.25 3.97 -22.33
C VAL A 59 33.14 3.57 -23.31
N GLN A 60 33.55 3.00 -24.45
CA GLN A 60 32.60 2.50 -25.43
C GLN A 60 31.66 1.44 -24.81
N ALA A 61 32.18 0.49 -24.05
CA ALA A 61 31.43 -0.58 -23.44
C ALA A 61 30.46 -0.10 -22.34
N VAL A 62 30.87 0.90 -21.53
CA VAL A 62 29.96 1.54 -20.55
C VAL A 62 28.84 2.27 -21.28
N ALA A 63 29.15 3.04 -22.33
CA ALA A 63 28.15 3.75 -23.11
C ALA A 63 27.15 2.77 -23.75
N GLU A 64 27.63 1.69 -24.38
CA GLU A 64 26.78 0.62 -24.93
C GLU A 64 25.92 -0.04 -23.83
N GLY A 65 26.52 -0.37 -22.70
CA GLY A 65 25.86 -1.00 -21.57
C GLY A 65 24.79 -0.11 -20.93
N ALA A 66 24.99 1.21 -20.86
CA ALA A 66 24.07 2.17 -20.28
C ALA A 66 22.97 2.64 -21.25
N ALA A 67 23.13 2.46 -22.55
CA ALA A 67 22.29 3.07 -23.61
C ALA A 67 20.79 2.78 -23.53
N SER A 68 20.37 1.73 -22.83
CA SER A 68 18.95 1.41 -22.63
C SER A 68 18.31 2.08 -21.40
N ASP A 69 19.08 2.86 -20.64
CA ASP A 69 18.64 3.56 -19.41
C ASP A 69 19.23 4.98 -19.44
N ASP A 70 18.39 5.97 -19.73
CA ASP A 70 18.79 7.37 -19.88
C ASP A 70 19.49 7.91 -18.62
N ALA A 71 19.04 7.50 -17.43
CA ALA A 71 19.65 7.95 -16.18
C ALA A 71 21.08 7.43 -16.01
N LEU A 72 21.33 6.18 -16.41
CA LEU A 72 22.69 5.61 -16.41
C LEU A 72 23.57 6.22 -17.48
N ALA A 73 23.05 6.42 -18.69
CA ALA A 73 23.77 7.03 -19.79
C ALA A 73 24.23 8.46 -19.42
N ASP A 74 23.33 9.27 -18.90
CA ASP A 74 23.60 10.63 -18.45
C ASP A 74 24.60 10.66 -17.26
N PHE A 75 24.41 9.76 -16.28
CA PHE A 75 25.32 9.66 -15.13
C PHE A 75 26.76 9.39 -15.53
N TYR A 76 26.99 8.41 -16.41
CA TYR A 76 28.34 8.10 -16.86
C TYR A 76 28.90 9.16 -17.79
N ALA A 77 28.11 9.74 -18.67
CA ALA A 77 28.56 10.85 -19.54
C ALA A 77 29.03 12.08 -18.75
N GLN A 78 28.28 12.47 -17.70
CA GLN A 78 28.61 13.60 -16.82
C GLN A 78 29.90 13.37 -16.01
N ARG A 79 30.37 12.15 -15.89
CA ARG A 79 31.55 11.74 -15.14
C ARG A 79 32.71 11.33 -16.05
N ASP A 80 32.67 11.69 -17.33
CA ASP A 80 33.70 11.27 -18.33
C ASP A 80 33.89 9.74 -18.31
N TYR A 81 32.84 8.99 -18.05
CA TYR A 81 32.80 7.52 -17.92
C TYR A 81 33.73 6.98 -16.83
N ALA A 82 34.01 7.76 -15.79
CA ALA A 82 34.73 7.27 -14.62
C ALA A 82 34.03 6.06 -13.98
N PRO A 83 34.73 4.97 -13.65
CA PRO A 83 34.14 3.80 -13.05
C PRO A 83 33.55 4.09 -11.67
N LEU A 84 32.48 3.38 -11.33
CA LEU A 84 31.80 3.42 -10.03
C LEU A 84 32.05 2.11 -9.24
N TRP A 85 32.31 1.00 -9.96
CA TRP A 85 32.40 -0.33 -9.39
C TRP A 85 33.69 -1.07 -9.62
N THR A 86 34.31 -0.89 -10.79
CA THR A 86 35.34 -1.80 -11.30
C THR A 86 36.76 -1.30 -11.11
N SER A 87 36.99 -0.12 -10.53
CA SER A 87 38.36 0.34 -10.17
C SER A 87 38.80 -0.19 -8.80
N GLY A 88 40.07 -0.06 -8.51
CA GLY A 88 40.63 -0.40 -7.19
C GLY A 88 40.12 0.50 -6.07
N ALA A 89 39.77 1.75 -6.37
CA ALA A 89 39.18 2.70 -5.41
C ALA A 89 37.74 2.33 -5.01
N ASP A 90 37.00 1.55 -5.84
CA ASP A 90 35.59 1.23 -5.63
C ASP A 90 35.36 -0.01 -4.77
N THR A 91 36.38 -0.55 -4.14
CA THR A 91 36.33 -1.80 -3.37
C THR A 91 35.26 -1.76 -2.26
N ALA A 92 35.18 -0.66 -1.50
CA ALA A 92 34.21 -0.50 -0.43
C ALA A 92 32.76 -0.47 -0.98
N ARG A 93 32.54 0.30 -2.07
CA ARG A 93 31.21 0.42 -2.71
C ARG A 93 30.74 -0.90 -3.31
N ARG A 94 31.64 -1.60 -4.01
CA ARG A 94 31.39 -2.92 -4.56
C ARG A 94 31.06 -3.95 -3.46
N ALA A 95 31.83 -3.97 -2.37
CA ALA A 95 31.57 -4.85 -1.24
C ALA A 95 30.21 -4.55 -0.58
N ALA A 96 29.86 -3.27 -0.44
CA ALA A 96 28.57 -2.85 0.09
C ALA A 96 27.40 -3.32 -0.79
N LEU A 97 27.51 -3.17 -2.12
CA LEU A 97 26.49 -3.67 -3.04
C LEU A 97 26.30 -5.18 -2.89
N PHE A 98 27.38 -5.95 -3.00
CA PHE A 98 27.27 -7.40 -2.88
C PHE A 98 26.69 -7.84 -1.55
N ARG A 99 27.05 -7.19 -0.44
CA ARG A 99 26.44 -7.47 0.86
C ARG A 99 24.94 -7.19 0.86
N ALA A 100 24.50 -6.08 0.26
CA ALA A 100 23.08 -5.74 0.15
C ALA A 100 22.32 -6.77 -0.70
N LEU A 101 22.88 -7.22 -1.83
CA LEU A 101 22.28 -8.23 -2.69
C LEU A 101 22.21 -9.62 -2.02
N ASP A 102 23.23 -10.01 -1.24
CA ASP A 102 23.24 -11.29 -0.50
C ASP A 102 22.12 -11.37 0.52
N VAL A 103 21.78 -10.27 1.19
CA VAL A 103 20.69 -10.25 2.19
C VAL A 103 19.31 -9.92 1.60
N ALA A 104 19.22 -9.67 0.29
CA ALA A 104 17.97 -9.27 -0.35
C ALA A 104 16.85 -10.31 -0.16
N ALA A 105 17.17 -11.60 -0.30
CA ALA A 105 16.20 -12.69 -0.06
C ALA A 105 15.64 -12.65 1.37
N SER A 106 16.48 -12.37 2.38
CA SER A 106 16.04 -12.26 3.78
C SER A 106 15.08 -11.09 4.03
N GLN A 107 15.12 -10.09 3.16
CA GLN A 107 14.18 -8.95 3.17
C GLN A 107 12.89 -9.23 2.36
N GLY A 108 12.74 -10.43 1.76
CA GLY A 108 11.60 -10.74 0.88
C GLY A 108 11.67 -9.99 -0.44
N LEU A 109 12.87 -9.84 -0.99
CA LEU A 109 13.13 -9.26 -2.31
C LEU A 109 13.50 -10.37 -3.31
N PRO A 110 13.32 -10.16 -4.63
CA PRO A 110 13.62 -11.15 -5.67
C PRO A 110 15.13 -11.25 -5.93
N SER A 111 15.88 -11.91 -5.04
CA SER A 111 17.34 -11.96 -5.02
C SER A 111 17.97 -12.46 -6.33
N ALA A 112 17.37 -13.48 -6.94
CA ALA A 112 17.84 -14.03 -8.22
C ALA A 112 17.84 -12.99 -9.35
N ARG A 113 16.95 -12.00 -9.30
CA ARG A 113 16.82 -10.93 -10.31
C ARG A 113 18.03 -9.99 -10.34
N TYR A 114 18.77 -9.89 -9.25
CA TYR A 114 19.95 -9.03 -9.13
C TYR A 114 21.24 -9.74 -9.56
N ASP A 115 21.22 -11.06 -9.69
CA ASP A 115 22.33 -11.92 -10.17
C ASP A 115 23.67 -11.66 -9.48
N ALA A 116 23.67 -11.55 -8.15
CA ALA A 116 24.88 -11.28 -7.38
C ALA A 116 26.01 -12.30 -7.64
N ALA A 117 25.67 -13.58 -7.81
CA ALA A 117 26.63 -14.63 -8.11
C ALA A 117 27.25 -14.48 -9.51
N GLY A 118 26.42 -14.22 -10.53
CA GLY A 118 26.89 -13.98 -11.90
C GLY A 118 27.78 -12.74 -12.00
N LEU A 119 27.41 -11.64 -11.32
CA LEU A 119 28.23 -10.41 -11.26
C LEU A 119 29.60 -10.66 -10.61
N ARG A 120 29.66 -11.45 -9.53
CA ARG A 120 30.95 -11.85 -8.92
C ARG A 120 31.78 -12.72 -9.87
N ALA A 121 31.18 -13.71 -10.48
CA ALA A 121 31.87 -14.58 -11.44
C ALA A 121 32.43 -13.79 -12.60
N GLN A 122 31.66 -12.88 -13.19
CA GLN A 122 32.13 -11.98 -14.24
C GLN A 122 33.29 -11.08 -13.76
N PHE A 123 33.19 -10.51 -12.55
CA PHE A 123 34.25 -9.68 -11.99
C PHE A 123 35.59 -10.44 -11.88
N HIS A 124 35.56 -11.70 -11.45
CA HIS A 124 36.79 -12.54 -11.36
C HIS A 124 37.29 -13.01 -12.72
N ALA A 125 36.45 -13.04 -13.73
CA ALA A 125 36.80 -13.52 -15.07
C ALA A 125 37.24 -12.43 -16.03
N LEU A 126 37.32 -11.16 -15.64
CA LEU A 126 37.68 -10.02 -16.50
C LEU A 126 39.02 -10.23 -17.21
N ARG A 127 39.05 -10.03 -18.55
CA ARG A 127 40.22 -10.16 -19.39
C ARG A 127 40.49 -8.92 -20.24
N SER A 128 39.47 -8.04 -20.40
CA SER A 128 39.56 -6.89 -21.29
C SER A 128 38.86 -5.66 -20.72
N GLU A 129 39.26 -4.48 -21.18
CA GLU A 129 38.60 -3.21 -20.85
C GLU A 129 37.14 -3.19 -21.30
N ARG A 130 36.82 -3.87 -22.43
CA ARG A 130 35.46 -3.99 -22.88
C ARG A 130 34.58 -4.79 -21.92
N GLU A 131 35.04 -5.95 -21.45
CA GLU A 131 34.32 -6.75 -20.44
C GLU A 131 34.15 -5.95 -19.15
N ARG A 132 35.17 -5.22 -18.73
CA ARG A 132 35.13 -4.34 -17.54
C ARG A 132 34.04 -3.27 -17.68
N GLY A 133 33.96 -2.60 -18.84
CA GLY A 133 32.92 -1.58 -19.09
C GLY A 133 31.50 -2.14 -19.16
N LEU A 134 31.30 -3.32 -19.74
CA LEU A 134 29.99 -3.97 -19.72
C LEU A 134 29.55 -4.37 -18.31
N LEU A 135 30.47 -4.92 -17.50
CA LEU A 135 30.20 -5.27 -16.10
C LEU A 135 29.90 -4.03 -15.26
N GLU A 136 30.59 -2.91 -15.50
CA GLU A 136 30.35 -1.62 -14.85
C GLU A 136 28.86 -1.20 -14.99
N ALA A 137 28.33 -1.21 -16.20
CA ALA A 137 26.94 -0.90 -16.49
C ALA A 137 25.95 -1.95 -15.89
N GLN A 138 26.32 -3.24 -15.91
CA GLN A 138 25.49 -4.31 -15.32
C GLN A 138 25.37 -4.15 -13.80
N MET A 139 26.47 -3.84 -13.10
CA MET A 139 26.46 -3.59 -11.65
C MET A 139 25.58 -2.37 -11.29
N SER A 140 25.64 -1.30 -12.10
CA SER A 140 24.77 -0.13 -11.91
C SER A 140 23.31 -0.47 -12.07
N ARG A 141 22.93 -1.28 -13.06
CA ARG A 141 21.56 -1.75 -13.22
C ARG A 141 21.09 -2.62 -12.04
N ALA A 142 21.94 -3.56 -11.60
CA ALA A 142 21.63 -4.39 -10.43
C ALA A 142 21.42 -3.54 -9.17
N TYR A 143 22.26 -2.52 -8.96
CA TYR A 143 22.10 -1.55 -7.89
C TYR A 143 20.75 -0.81 -7.97
N LEU A 144 20.42 -0.23 -9.14
CA LEU A 144 19.18 0.53 -9.31
C LEU A 144 17.94 -0.35 -9.12
N MET A 145 17.94 -1.57 -9.65
CA MET A 145 16.85 -2.53 -9.40
C MET A 145 16.68 -2.81 -7.90
N TYR A 146 17.78 -3.12 -7.20
CA TYR A 146 17.74 -3.35 -5.75
C TYR A 146 17.27 -2.10 -5.00
N ALA A 147 17.80 -0.93 -5.34
CA ALA A 147 17.46 0.33 -4.69
C ALA A 147 15.96 0.67 -4.83
N HIS A 148 15.40 0.49 -6.02
CA HIS A 148 13.97 0.67 -6.24
C HIS A 148 13.14 -0.36 -5.49
N ASP A 149 13.49 -1.63 -5.57
CA ASP A 149 12.72 -2.71 -4.93
C ASP A 149 12.72 -2.57 -3.39
N VAL A 150 13.86 -2.26 -2.78
CA VAL A 150 13.96 -2.11 -1.32
C VAL A 150 13.29 -0.84 -0.81
N THR A 151 13.29 0.22 -1.62
CA THR A 151 12.70 1.52 -1.24
C THR A 151 11.20 1.57 -1.46
N ASN A 152 10.74 1.10 -2.61
CA ASN A 152 9.39 1.35 -3.12
C ASN A 152 8.53 0.07 -3.29
N GLY A 153 9.15 -1.10 -3.08
CA GLY A 153 8.51 -2.39 -3.34
C GLY A 153 8.67 -2.88 -4.78
N VAL A 154 8.40 -4.16 -4.94
CA VAL A 154 8.58 -4.92 -6.18
C VAL A 154 7.37 -4.77 -7.12
N LEU A 155 6.19 -4.54 -6.53
CA LEU A 155 4.90 -4.56 -7.23
C LEU A 155 4.34 -3.16 -7.46
N GLU A 156 3.55 -3.04 -8.54
CA GLU A 156 2.67 -1.90 -8.77
C GLU A 156 1.29 -2.19 -8.16
N PRO A 157 0.92 -1.55 -7.03
CA PRO A 157 -0.28 -1.93 -6.25
C PRO A 157 -1.56 -1.97 -7.08
N HIS A 158 -1.82 -0.90 -7.86
CA HIS A 158 -3.05 -0.74 -8.65
C HIS A 158 -3.18 -1.74 -9.80
N LYS A 159 -2.05 -2.34 -10.28
CA LYS A 159 -2.07 -3.40 -11.29
C LYS A 159 -2.48 -4.75 -10.71
N ILE A 160 -2.29 -4.94 -9.40
CA ILE A 160 -2.71 -6.15 -8.68
C ILE A 160 -4.18 -6.05 -8.28
N ASP A 161 -4.57 -4.95 -7.62
CA ASP A 161 -5.96 -4.64 -7.26
C ASP A 161 -6.22 -3.14 -7.47
N PRO A 162 -7.16 -2.74 -8.34
CA PRO A 162 -7.47 -1.34 -8.62
C PRO A 162 -7.94 -0.54 -7.40
N THR A 163 -8.34 -1.23 -6.33
CA THR A 163 -8.74 -0.60 -5.06
C THR A 163 -7.58 -0.36 -4.11
N ILE A 164 -6.36 -0.78 -4.46
CA ILE A 164 -5.11 -0.40 -3.78
C ILE A 164 -4.57 0.85 -4.47
N VAL A 165 -5.00 2.01 -3.96
CA VAL A 165 -4.67 3.30 -4.55
C VAL A 165 -3.58 3.95 -3.71
N ARG A 166 -2.33 3.56 -4.00
CA ARG A 166 -1.14 4.09 -3.34
C ARG A 166 -0.29 4.83 -4.35
N ASP A 167 -0.03 6.10 -4.05
CA ASP A 167 0.97 6.89 -4.77
C ASP A 167 2.34 6.57 -4.15
N ILE A 168 3.12 5.76 -4.86
CA ILE A 168 4.46 5.39 -4.42
C ILE A 168 5.41 6.54 -4.75
N ILE A 169 6.06 7.07 -3.71
CA ILE A 169 7.05 8.15 -3.87
C ILE A 169 8.37 7.54 -4.33
N ARG A 170 8.64 7.62 -5.64
CA ARG A 170 9.86 7.09 -6.22
C ARG A 170 10.95 8.16 -6.31
N ARG A 171 12.11 7.83 -5.80
CA ARG A 171 13.31 8.62 -6.05
C ARG A 171 13.81 8.32 -7.46
N PRO A 172 14.14 9.35 -8.28
CA PRO A 172 14.67 9.13 -9.63
C PRO A 172 15.94 8.28 -9.62
N SER A 173 16.14 7.44 -10.65
CA SER A 173 17.37 6.62 -10.79
C SER A 173 18.63 7.46 -10.82
N ALA A 174 18.60 8.62 -11.47
CA ALA A 174 19.74 9.56 -11.50
C ALA A 174 20.14 10.02 -10.09
N ASP A 175 19.15 10.35 -9.23
CA ASP A 175 19.41 10.78 -7.85
C ASP A 175 19.95 9.62 -6.99
N LEU A 176 19.44 8.40 -7.23
CA LEU A 176 19.89 7.21 -6.49
C LEU A 176 21.35 6.89 -6.80
N ILE A 177 21.74 6.88 -8.09
CA ILE A 177 23.10 6.52 -8.48
C ILE A 177 24.11 7.62 -8.11
N ALA A 178 23.73 8.90 -8.26
CA ALA A 178 24.55 10.01 -7.83
C ALA A 178 24.80 9.99 -6.31
N ALA A 179 23.74 9.79 -5.52
CA ALA A 179 23.85 9.72 -4.06
C ALA A 179 24.72 8.55 -3.57
N LEU A 180 24.71 7.41 -4.26
CA LEU A 180 25.62 6.31 -3.94
C LEU A 180 27.07 6.65 -4.33
N ALA A 181 27.25 7.32 -5.48
CA ALA A 181 28.59 7.72 -5.94
C ALA A 181 29.26 8.68 -4.94
N ASP A 182 28.47 9.59 -4.36
CA ASP A 182 28.92 10.63 -3.43
C ASP A 182 28.88 10.17 -1.94
N ALA A 183 28.44 8.94 -1.67
CA ALA A 183 28.32 8.44 -0.29
C ALA A 183 29.69 8.17 0.33
N ASP A 184 29.99 8.82 1.47
CA ASP A 184 31.20 8.57 2.28
C ASP A 184 31.21 7.13 2.82
N ASP A 185 30.04 6.62 3.23
CA ASP A 185 29.84 5.22 3.65
C ASP A 185 28.76 4.56 2.77
N PRO A 186 29.16 3.84 1.71
CA PRO A 186 28.25 3.13 0.83
C PRO A 186 27.39 2.06 1.53
N MET A 187 27.90 1.43 2.60
CA MET A 187 27.15 0.42 3.36
C MET A 187 26.01 1.08 4.12
N GLN A 188 26.27 2.16 4.84
CA GLN A 188 25.25 2.92 5.56
C GLN A 188 24.21 3.50 4.60
N PHE A 189 24.66 4.00 3.44
CA PHE A 189 23.76 4.51 2.41
C PHE A 189 22.79 3.43 1.93
N LEU A 190 23.28 2.24 1.55
CA LEU A 190 22.43 1.15 1.09
C LEU A 190 21.45 0.68 2.17
N HIS A 191 21.87 0.62 3.44
CA HIS A 191 20.97 0.32 4.56
C HIS A 191 19.90 1.41 4.73
N SER A 192 20.20 2.66 4.41
CA SER A 192 19.25 3.78 4.56
C SER A 192 18.12 3.79 3.53
N LEU A 193 18.22 2.98 2.47
CA LEU A 193 17.20 2.87 1.42
C LEU A 193 15.92 2.15 1.90
N ALA A 194 16.08 1.19 2.82
CA ALA A 194 14.96 0.43 3.37
C ALA A 194 14.05 1.31 4.26
N PRO A 195 12.76 0.96 4.42
CA PRO A 195 11.87 1.65 5.34
C PRO A 195 12.45 1.73 6.77
N LYS A 196 12.46 2.95 7.33
CA LYS A 196 13.04 3.23 8.67
C LYS A 196 12.10 2.91 9.83
N SER A 197 10.86 2.48 9.54
CA SER A 197 9.89 2.17 10.58
C SER A 197 10.35 0.97 11.43
N PRO A 198 10.19 1.00 12.76
CA PRO A 198 10.50 -0.15 13.61
C PRO A 198 9.77 -1.42 13.19
N GLN A 199 8.56 -1.28 12.64
CA GLN A 199 7.74 -2.38 12.16
C GLN A 199 8.39 -3.15 11.01
N TYR A 200 9.11 -2.46 10.12
CA TYR A 200 9.82 -3.11 9.02
C TYR A 200 10.93 -4.04 9.53
N ALA A 201 11.75 -3.57 10.45
CA ALA A 201 12.80 -4.40 11.08
C ALA A 201 12.22 -5.57 11.87
N GLN A 202 11.10 -5.34 12.59
CA GLN A 202 10.41 -6.39 13.34
C GLN A 202 9.80 -7.45 12.42
N LEU A 203 9.27 -7.07 11.25
CA LEU A 203 8.76 -8.01 10.24
C LEU A 203 9.88 -8.86 9.63
N ILE A 204 11.05 -8.25 9.33
CA ILE A 204 12.22 -9.00 8.88
C ILE A 204 12.63 -10.03 9.94
N LYS A 205 12.73 -9.62 11.21
CA LYS A 205 13.02 -10.54 12.31
C LYS A 205 11.99 -11.65 12.39
N ALA A 206 10.70 -11.33 12.37
CA ALA A 206 9.61 -12.31 12.42
C ALA A 206 9.67 -13.30 11.24
N ARG A 207 10.06 -12.81 10.04
CA ARG A 207 10.28 -13.66 8.88
C ARG A 207 11.39 -14.68 9.11
N LEU A 208 12.54 -14.25 9.65
CA LEU A 208 13.67 -15.13 9.94
C LEU A 208 13.35 -16.12 11.06
N ASP A 209 12.70 -15.67 12.14
CA ASP A 209 12.25 -16.53 13.23
C ASP A 209 11.29 -17.60 12.71
N LEU A 210 10.34 -17.23 11.84
CA LEU A 210 9.38 -18.15 11.26
C LEU A 210 10.03 -19.13 10.25
N GLN A 211 11.05 -18.68 9.52
CA GLN A 211 11.86 -19.54 8.65
C GLN A 211 12.54 -20.65 9.48
N THR A 212 13.22 -20.26 10.56
CA THR A 212 13.83 -21.22 11.49
C THR A 212 12.78 -22.18 12.07
N GLN A 213 11.58 -21.67 12.39
CA GLN A 213 10.49 -22.51 12.88
C GLN A 213 10.03 -23.54 11.83
N ILE A 214 9.95 -23.15 10.54
CA ILE A 214 9.61 -24.05 9.43
C ILE A 214 10.67 -25.15 9.30
N GLU A 215 11.94 -24.79 9.28
CA GLU A 215 13.09 -25.69 9.13
C GLU A 215 13.20 -26.70 10.29
N THR A 216 12.74 -26.31 11.49
CA THR A 216 12.74 -27.19 12.69
C THR A 216 11.45 -28.00 12.87
N GLY A 217 10.60 -28.11 11.81
CA GLY A 217 9.40 -28.96 11.81
C GLY A 217 8.09 -28.22 12.10
N GLY A 218 8.11 -26.89 12.08
CA GLY A 218 6.91 -26.04 12.17
C GLY A 218 6.17 -26.15 13.49
N TRP A 219 4.86 -25.94 13.45
CA TRP A 219 3.99 -26.00 14.63
C TRP A 219 3.40 -27.40 14.89
N GLY A 220 3.91 -28.42 14.20
CA GLY A 220 3.46 -29.80 14.34
C GLY A 220 2.09 -30.08 13.70
N PRO A 221 1.47 -31.23 14.01
CA PRO A 221 0.20 -31.64 13.40
C PRO A 221 -0.94 -30.66 13.66
N THR A 222 -1.93 -30.66 12.78
CA THR A 222 -3.18 -29.91 12.99
C THR A 222 -4.01 -30.50 14.13
N VAL A 223 -4.75 -29.62 14.83
CA VAL A 223 -5.67 -30.00 15.90
C VAL A 223 -6.97 -30.51 15.28
N PRO A 224 -7.36 -31.78 15.49
CA PRO A 224 -8.60 -32.31 14.94
C PRO A 224 -9.82 -31.84 15.74
N GLY A 225 -11.01 -31.94 15.13
CA GLY A 225 -12.28 -31.64 15.78
C GLY A 225 -12.86 -30.27 15.41
N LYS A 226 -13.99 -29.94 16.04
CA LYS A 226 -14.75 -28.71 15.73
C LYS A 226 -14.76 -27.70 16.88
N LYS A 227 -14.59 -28.17 18.10
CA LYS A 227 -14.64 -27.33 19.31
C LYS A 227 -13.93 -28.03 20.46
N LEU A 228 -13.13 -27.27 21.21
CA LEU A 228 -12.54 -27.66 22.50
C LEU A 228 -12.78 -26.53 23.51
N SER A 229 -13.20 -26.89 24.71
CA SER A 229 -13.64 -25.96 25.76
C SER A 229 -12.92 -26.23 27.08
N PRO A 230 -12.83 -25.27 27.99
CA PRO A 230 -12.34 -25.50 29.35
C PRO A 230 -13.04 -26.70 30.00
N GLY A 231 -12.25 -27.58 30.63
CA GLY A 231 -12.71 -28.85 31.24
C GLY A 231 -12.66 -30.06 30.31
N ASP A 232 -12.53 -29.88 28.98
CA ASP A 232 -12.32 -31.01 28.06
C ASP A 232 -10.98 -31.71 28.33
N SER A 233 -10.87 -32.99 27.94
CA SER A 233 -9.66 -33.77 28.07
C SER A 233 -9.48 -34.78 26.93
N GLY A 234 -8.25 -35.31 26.77
CA GLY A 234 -7.95 -36.33 25.78
C GLY A 234 -7.01 -35.87 24.66
N THR A 235 -6.90 -36.69 23.61
CA THR A 235 -5.88 -36.53 22.54
C THR A 235 -6.00 -35.25 21.76
N GLN A 236 -7.22 -34.72 21.56
CA GLN A 236 -7.44 -33.45 20.85
C GLN A 236 -6.95 -32.24 21.69
N VAL A 237 -7.13 -32.32 23.02
CA VAL A 237 -6.63 -31.29 23.95
C VAL A 237 -5.10 -31.32 23.99
N ILE A 238 -4.49 -32.51 23.98
CA ILE A 238 -3.03 -32.67 23.89
C ILE A 238 -2.53 -32.02 22.58
N ALA A 239 -3.14 -32.33 21.44
CA ALA A 239 -2.76 -31.75 20.15
C ALA A 239 -2.85 -30.22 20.14
N LEU A 240 -3.90 -29.63 20.73
CA LEU A 240 -4.05 -28.20 20.88
C LEU A 240 -2.96 -27.60 21.78
N ARG A 241 -2.67 -28.27 22.91
CA ARG A 241 -1.62 -27.89 23.86
C ARG A 241 -0.25 -27.86 23.20
N ASP A 242 0.14 -28.95 22.53
CA ASP A 242 1.42 -29.06 21.85
C ASP A 242 1.62 -27.97 20.80
N ARG A 243 0.56 -27.65 20.07
CA ARG A 243 0.61 -26.63 19.04
C ARG A 243 0.74 -25.23 19.65
N LEU A 244 -0.02 -24.91 20.71
CA LEU A 244 0.10 -23.64 21.44
C LEU A 244 1.48 -23.47 22.09
N GLN A 245 2.10 -24.55 22.58
CA GLN A 245 3.46 -24.54 23.11
C GLN A 245 4.48 -24.23 22.01
N ARG A 246 4.39 -24.87 20.85
CA ARG A 246 5.26 -24.61 19.68
C ARG A 246 5.09 -23.20 19.11
N MET A 247 3.90 -22.64 19.22
CA MET A 247 3.60 -21.26 18.85
C MET A 247 4.03 -20.23 19.91
N GLY A 248 4.50 -20.67 21.09
CA GLY A 248 4.93 -19.79 22.19
C GLY A 248 3.81 -19.18 23.02
N TYR A 249 2.58 -19.70 22.94
CA TYR A 249 1.44 -19.22 23.74
C TYR A 249 1.29 -19.92 25.09
N LEU A 250 1.88 -21.10 25.24
CA LEU A 250 1.75 -21.91 26.44
C LEU A 250 3.10 -22.46 26.85
N ASN A 251 3.40 -22.45 28.15
CA ASN A 251 4.56 -23.12 28.71
C ASN A 251 4.44 -24.65 28.62
N ARG A 252 5.56 -25.33 28.59
CA ARG A 252 5.59 -26.82 28.56
C ARG A 252 4.87 -27.41 29.76
N SER A 253 3.93 -28.30 29.51
CA SER A 253 3.24 -29.10 30.51
C SER A 253 2.74 -30.41 29.89
N ALA A 254 2.57 -31.45 30.68
CA ALA A 254 2.19 -32.78 30.22
C ALA A 254 0.73 -33.16 30.56
N THR A 255 -0.11 -32.19 30.95
CA THR A 255 -1.52 -32.46 31.26
C THR A 255 -2.34 -32.65 29.97
N ALA A 256 -3.27 -33.56 30.01
CA ALA A 256 -4.23 -33.83 28.94
C ALA A 256 -5.54 -33.03 29.10
N SER A 257 -5.62 -32.13 30.09
CA SER A 257 -6.83 -31.36 30.40
C SER A 257 -6.78 -29.97 29.80
N TYR A 258 -7.91 -29.44 29.37
CA TYR A 258 -8.09 -28.02 29.00
C TYR A 258 -8.22 -27.22 30.31
N ASP A 259 -7.10 -26.86 30.90
CA ASP A 259 -6.98 -26.15 32.16
C ASP A 259 -7.03 -24.60 31.96
N ASP A 260 -7.02 -23.87 33.06
CA ASP A 260 -7.04 -22.39 33.07
C ASP A 260 -5.84 -21.77 32.31
N ALA A 261 -4.67 -22.42 32.37
CA ALA A 261 -3.48 -21.96 31.66
C ALA A 261 -3.70 -22.03 30.15
N MET A 262 -4.30 -23.11 29.68
CA MET A 262 -4.65 -23.31 28.28
C MET A 262 -5.75 -22.37 27.84
N GLN A 263 -6.76 -22.12 28.68
CA GLN A 263 -7.82 -21.15 28.40
C GLN A 263 -7.22 -19.74 28.17
N LYS A 264 -6.33 -19.29 29.06
CA LYS A 264 -5.64 -18.01 28.93
C LYS A 264 -4.77 -17.95 27.66
N ALA A 265 -4.09 -19.05 27.33
CA ALA A 265 -3.30 -19.15 26.11
C ALA A 265 -4.17 -19.03 24.84
N VAL A 266 -5.33 -19.69 24.81
CA VAL A 266 -6.30 -19.58 23.73
C VAL A 266 -6.88 -18.16 23.66
N GLN A 267 -7.23 -17.54 24.78
CA GLN A 267 -7.69 -16.14 24.81
C GLN A 267 -6.65 -15.18 24.23
N GLN A 268 -5.38 -15.33 24.63
CA GLN A 268 -4.30 -14.50 24.10
C GLN A 268 -4.09 -14.75 22.60
N TYR A 269 -4.15 -15.99 22.15
CA TYR A 269 -4.10 -16.35 20.73
C TYR A 269 -5.25 -15.67 19.96
N GLN A 270 -6.48 -15.76 20.49
CA GLN A 270 -7.66 -15.13 19.88
C GLN A 270 -7.49 -13.60 19.76
N ILE A 271 -6.96 -12.93 20.78
CA ILE A 271 -6.66 -11.48 20.76
C ILE A 271 -5.67 -11.16 19.62
N ASP A 272 -4.57 -11.90 19.55
CA ASP A 272 -3.52 -11.67 18.56
C ASP A 272 -4.00 -11.94 17.12
N LEU A 273 -5.07 -12.75 16.96
CA LEU A 273 -5.68 -13.06 15.66
C LEU A 273 -6.95 -12.24 15.35
N GLY A 274 -7.35 -11.32 16.24
CA GLY A 274 -8.56 -10.52 16.07
C GLY A 274 -9.87 -11.30 16.15
N LEU A 275 -9.85 -12.46 16.85
CA LEU A 275 -11.02 -13.31 17.09
C LEU A 275 -11.74 -12.88 18.38
N ILE A 276 -12.93 -13.45 18.63
CA ILE A 276 -13.62 -13.27 19.92
C ILE A 276 -12.81 -14.01 20.99
N ALA A 277 -12.34 -13.29 22.00
CA ALA A 277 -11.45 -13.81 23.04
C ALA A 277 -12.24 -14.47 24.19
N ASP A 278 -12.97 -15.54 23.89
CA ASP A 278 -13.78 -16.29 24.87
C ASP A 278 -13.01 -17.44 25.54
N GLY A 279 -11.83 -17.77 25.06
CA GLY A 279 -11.00 -18.87 25.56
C GLY A 279 -11.55 -20.25 25.17
N VAL A 280 -12.42 -20.32 24.18
CA VAL A 280 -12.92 -21.58 23.60
C VAL A 280 -12.32 -21.76 22.22
N ALA A 281 -11.65 -22.88 21.99
CA ALA A 281 -11.10 -23.21 20.67
C ALA A 281 -12.25 -23.74 19.77
N GLY A 282 -13.12 -22.82 19.35
CA GLY A 282 -14.22 -23.09 18.41
C GLY A 282 -13.74 -23.17 16.97
N THR A 283 -14.69 -23.31 16.02
CA THR A 283 -14.40 -23.50 14.59
C THR A 283 -13.47 -22.40 14.03
N SER A 284 -13.75 -21.13 14.31
CA SER A 284 -12.91 -20.00 13.88
C SER A 284 -11.49 -20.09 14.46
N THR A 285 -11.38 -20.37 15.77
CA THR A 285 -10.09 -20.47 16.47
C THR A 285 -9.27 -21.65 15.96
N LEU A 286 -9.91 -22.82 15.79
CA LEU A 286 -9.23 -24.01 15.26
C LEU A 286 -8.79 -23.82 13.80
N ALA A 287 -9.58 -23.13 12.97
CA ALA A 287 -9.19 -22.81 11.60
C ALA A 287 -7.92 -21.97 11.57
N GLU A 288 -7.79 -20.96 12.46
CA GLU A 288 -6.60 -20.12 12.56
C GLU A 288 -5.40 -20.85 13.20
N ILE A 289 -5.62 -21.62 14.27
CA ILE A 289 -4.57 -22.44 14.92
C ILE A 289 -3.99 -23.45 13.92
N ASN A 290 -4.81 -23.98 13.01
CA ASN A 290 -4.40 -24.97 12.02
C ASN A 290 -3.75 -24.36 10.76
N GLN A 291 -3.65 -23.04 10.65
CA GLN A 291 -2.82 -22.44 9.61
C GLN A 291 -1.36 -22.89 9.74
N SER A 292 -0.69 -23.08 8.60
CA SER A 292 0.72 -23.43 8.59
C SER A 292 1.61 -22.20 8.86
N PRO A 293 2.86 -22.37 9.29
CA PRO A 293 3.83 -21.29 9.35
C PRO A 293 4.03 -20.62 7.97
N ASP A 294 3.98 -21.40 6.86
CA ASP A 294 4.09 -20.88 5.50
C ASP A 294 2.95 -19.90 5.15
N ALA A 295 1.73 -20.17 5.65
CA ALA A 295 0.62 -19.25 5.46
C ALA A 295 0.89 -17.89 6.17
N ARG A 296 1.50 -17.92 7.35
CA ARG A 296 1.91 -16.70 8.07
C ARG A 296 3.09 -15.99 7.39
N MET A 297 4.02 -16.78 6.81
CA MET A 297 5.12 -16.23 6.00
C MET A 297 4.61 -15.40 4.84
N LYS A 298 3.57 -15.87 4.14
CA LYS A 298 2.91 -15.09 3.06
C LYS A 298 2.44 -13.72 3.53
N SER A 299 1.75 -13.67 4.67
CA SER A 299 1.27 -12.40 5.24
C SER A 299 2.41 -11.46 5.63
N ILE A 300 3.53 -11.99 6.13
CA ILE A 300 4.72 -11.19 6.47
C ILE A 300 5.37 -10.61 5.20
N LEU A 301 5.54 -11.42 4.15
CA LEU A 301 6.12 -10.95 2.88
C LEU A 301 5.29 -9.82 2.26
N VAL A 302 3.97 -9.96 2.27
CA VAL A 302 3.06 -8.93 1.78
C VAL A 302 3.08 -7.67 2.67
N ALA A 303 3.21 -7.83 3.99
CA ALA A 303 3.33 -6.70 4.90
C ALA A 303 4.64 -5.91 4.68
N LEU A 304 5.77 -6.61 4.42
CA LEU A 304 7.03 -5.96 4.04
C LEU A 304 6.88 -5.16 2.76
N GLU A 305 6.22 -5.72 1.74
CA GLU A 305 5.95 -5.04 0.48
C GLU A 305 5.09 -3.78 0.68
N ARG A 306 4.01 -3.87 1.47
CA ARG A 306 3.14 -2.72 1.79
C ARG A 306 3.87 -1.62 2.55
N LEU A 307 4.80 -1.96 3.44
CA LEU A 307 5.61 -0.94 4.14
C LEU A 307 6.57 -0.21 3.19
N ARG A 308 7.08 -0.88 2.15
CA ARG A 308 7.87 -0.21 1.11
C ARG A 308 7.04 0.79 0.31
N TRP A 309 5.77 0.50 0.03
CA TRP A 309 4.87 1.46 -0.64
C TRP A 309 4.60 2.71 0.21
N LEU A 310 4.72 2.61 1.52
CA LEU A 310 4.56 3.74 2.44
C LEU A 310 5.89 4.47 2.73
N ASN A 311 7.01 3.95 2.23
CA ASN A 311 8.32 4.55 2.45
C ASN A 311 8.41 5.91 1.73
N GLY A 312 8.86 6.93 2.45
CA GLY A 312 8.87 8.31 1.96
C GLY A 312 7.53 9.05 2.08
N LEU A 313 6.44 8.38 2.43
CA LEU A 313 5.17 9.05 2.74
C LEU A 313 5.26 9.69 4.12
N GLU A 314 4.99 10.97 4.19
CA GLU A 314 4.84 11.68 5.47
C GLU A 314 3.49 11.31 6.09
N LEU A 315 3.52 10.37 7.05
CA LEU A 315 2.30 9.93 7.75
C LEU A 315 1.71 11.02 8.63
N GLY A 316 2.51 12.01 9.03
CA GLY A 316 2.16 13.04 10.02
C GLY A 316 2.46 12.58 11.46
N GLN A 317 2.92 13.50 12.30
CA GLN A 317 3.15 13.25 13.73
C GLN A 317 1.85 12.80 14.42
N ARG A 318 0.74 13.48 14.08
CA ARG A 318 -0.63 13.07 14.41
C ARG A 318 -1.34 12.63 13.14
N HIS A 319 -1.84 11.38 13.11
CA HIS A 319 -2.57 10.84 11.97
C HIS A 319 -3.62 9.81 12.37
N ILE A 320 -4.57 9.60 11.48
CA ILE A 320 -5.60 8.57 11.61
C ILE A 320 -5.18 7.36 10.78
N TRP A 321 -5.12 6.20 11.44
CA TRP A 321 -4.77 4.93 10.84
C TRP A 321 -5.96 3.98 10.85
N VAL A 322 -6.51 3.67 9.68
CA VAL A 322 -7.62 2.71 9.51
C VAL A 322 -7.05 1.44 8.90
N ASN A 323 -6.90 0.38 9.69
CA ASN A 323 -6.54 -0.92 9.13
C ASN A 323 -7.80 -1.71 8.78
N ILE A 324 -8.08 -1.81 7.47
CA ILE A 324 -9.28 -2.44 6.92
C ILE A 324 -9.36 -3.92 7.30
N ALA A 325 -8.23 -4.66 7.23
CA ALA A 325 -8.16 -6.09 7.57
C ALA A 325 -8.34 -6.36 9.07
N ASP A 326 -7.92 -5.40 9.92
CA ASP A 326 -8.07 -5.45 11.38
C ASP A 326 -9.44 -4.93 11.87
N PHE A 327 -10.21 -4.29 10.98
CA PHE A 327 -11.46 -3.61 11.35
C PHE A 327 -11.24 -2.64 12.51
N SER A 328 -10.21 -1.81 12.43
CA SER A 328 -9.86 -0.85 13.48
C SER A 328 -9.57 0.53 12.91
N VAL A 329 -9.80 1.56 13.74
CA VAL A 329 -9.33 2.92 13.54
C VAL A 329 -8.54 3.35 14.78
N ARG A 330 -7.40 4.01 14.57
CA ARG A 330 -6.55 4.57 15.61
C ARG A 330 -6.23 6.02 15.30
N ILE A 331 -6.09 6.86 16.33
CA ILE A 331 -5.34 8.11 16.23
C ILE A 331 -3.97 7.81 16.82
N ILE A 332 -2.94 8.16 16.07
CA ILE A 332 -1.55 7.96 16.46
C ILE A 332 -0.93 9.36 16.63
N ASP A 333 -0.42 9.63 17.80
CA ASP A 333 0.29 10.86 18.17
C ASP A 333 1.74 10.48 18.49
N ASP A 334 2.71 11.01 17.75
CA ASP A 334 4.14 10.76 17.95
C ASP A 334 4.47 9.25 18.07
N GLY A 335 3.86 8.44 17.21
CA GLY A 335 4.03 6.99 17.17
C GLY A 335 3.28 6.20 18.26
N LYS A 336 2.49 6.87 19.12
CA LYS A 336 1.70 6.24 20.18
C LYS A 336 0.21 6.33 19.87
N THR A 337 -0.52 5.23 20.12
CA THR A 337 -1.97 5.22 19.96
C THR A 337 -2.63 6.00 21.09
N SER A 338 -3.25 7.13 20.79
CA SER A 338 -4.01 7.97 21.73
C SER A 338 -5.50 7.65 21.73
N PHE A 339 -6.03 7.10 20.62
CA PHE A 339 -7.41 6.62 20.48
C PHE A 339 -7.46 5.35 19.66
N GLN A 340 -8.38 4.45 20.02
CA GLN A 340 -8.66 3.24 19.25
C GLN A 340 -10.14 2.86 19.31
N SER A 341 -10.68 2.43 18.16
CA SER A 341 -12.03 1.88 18.05
C SER A 341 -12.09 0.77 17.01
N VAL A 342 -13.06 -0.13 17.18
CA VAL A 342 -13.43 -1.08 16.14
C VAL A 342 -14.19 -0.37 15.01
N THR A 343 -14.13 -0.95 13.80
CA THR A 343 -14.83 -0.43 12.63
C THR A 343 -15.61 -1.51 11.89
N VAL A 344 -16.56 -1.06 11.06
CA VAL A 344 -17.21 -1.87 10.02
C VAL A 344 -16.81 -1.28 8.68
N VAL A 345 -16.22 -2.08 7.80
CA VAL A 345 -15.74 -1.70 6.48
C VAL A 345 -16.63 -2.21 5.35
N GLY A 346 -16.29 -1.95 4.11
CA GLY A 346 -17.02 -2.38 2.93
C GLY A 346 -17.16 -3.89 2.82
N GLN A 347 -18.26 -4.34 2.18
CA GLN A 347 -18.47 -5.75 1.86
C GLN A 347 -17.40 -6.24 0.86
N ASP A 348 -17.12 -7.53 0.91
CA ASP A 348 -16.23 -8.19 -0.06
C ASP A 348 -16.97 -8.45 -1.40
N VAL A 349 -17.33 -7.35 -2.06
CA VAL A 349 -17.81 -7.35 -3.44
C VAL A 349 -17.16 -6.19 -4.20
N PRO A 350 -16.88 -6.31 -5.50
CA PRO A 350 -15.99 -5.38 -6.22
C PRO A 350 -16.32 -3.89 -6.08
N ASP A 351 -17.60 -3.52 -6.07
CA ASP A 351 -18.06 -2.12 -5.99
C ASP A 351 -18.34 -1.62 -4.56
N ARG A 352 -18.03 -2.43 -3.53
CA ARG A 352 -18.28 -2.10 -2.11
C ARG A 352 -17.06 -2.25 -1.21
N ARG A 353 -15.94 -2.81 -1.70
CA ARG A 353 -14.70 -2.89 -0.92
C ARG A 353 -14.21 -1.49 -0.54
N THR A 354 -13.79 -1.32 0.70
CA THR A 354 -13.10 -0.09 1.12
C THR A 354 -11.74 -0.03 0.41
N PRO A 355 -11.43 1.03 -0.36
CA PRO A 355 -10.13 1.17 -1.02
C PRO A 355 -9.02 1.53 -0.02
N GLU A 356 -7.77 1.23 -0.41
CA GLU A 356 -6.57 1.68 0.31
C GLU A 356 -6.07 2.99 -0.31
N PHE A 357 -6.03 4.06 0.48
CA PHE A 357 -5.50 5.35 0.06
C PHE A 357 -5.17 6.23 1.27
N SER A 358 -4.49 7.33 1.02
CA SER A 358 -4.23 8.37 2.02
C SER A 358 -4.91 9.67 1.59
N ASP A 359 -5.39 10.44 2.56
CA ASP A 359 -6.03 11.72 2.37
C ASP A 359 -5.89 12.56 3.65
N THR A 360 -6.53 13.72 3.71
CA THR A 360 -6.51 14.61 4.88
C THR A 360 -7.94 14.86 5.37
N MET A 361 -8.20 14.57 6.64
CA MET A 361 -9.49 14.84 7.28
C MET A 361 -9.56 16.31 7.72
N GLU A 362 -10.53 17.03 7.17
CA GLU A 362 -10.66 18.48 7.35
C GLU A 362 -11.78 18.87 8.31
N LYS A 363 -12.82 18.04 8.43
CA LYS A 363 -14.04 18.41 9.14
C LYS A 363 -14.88 17.22 9.56
N MET A 364 -15.74 17.46 10.53
CA MET A 364 -16.84 16.57 10.86
C MET A 364 -18.18 17.26 10.66
N VAL A 365 -19.23 16.47 10.44
CA VAL A 365 -20.61 16.96 10.38
C VAL A 365 -21.40 16.27 11.47
N ILE A 366 -21.94 17.03 12.41
CA ILE A 366 -22.78 16.58 13.53
C ILE A 366 -24.23 16.67 13.09
N ASN A 367 -25.07 15.70 13.45
CA ASN A 367 -26.43 15.52 12.95
C ASN A 367 -26.49 15.50 11.40
N PRO A 368 -25.74 14.59 10.72
CA PRO A 368 -25.62 14.64 9.28
C PRO A 368 -26.91 14.26 8.56
N SER A 369 -27.17 14.93 7.45
CA SER A 369 -28.05 14.39 6.42
C SER A 369 -27.28 13.37 5.58
N TRP A 370 -27.92 12.28 5.18
CA TRP A 370 -27.36 11.32 4.25
C TRP A 370 -27.90 11.53 2.85
N TYR A 371 -27.11 12.07 1.95
CA TYR A 371 -27.39 12.10 0.52
C TYR A 371 -27.00 10.74 -0.05
N VAL A 372 -28.02 9.97 -0.47
CA VAL A 372 -27.83 8.59 -0.90
C VAL A 372 -27.06 8.54 -2.21
N PRO A 373 -25.93 7.81 -2.29
CA PRO A 373 -25.18 7.65 -3.54
C PRO A 373 -26.05 7.11 -4.68
N ARG A 374 -25.87 7.63 -5.88
CA ARG A 374 -26.66 7.26 -7.06
C ARG A 374 -26.71 5.74 -7.29
N SER A 375 -25.62 5.05 -7.08
CA SER A 375 -25.53 3.60 -7.21
C SER A 375 -26.51 2.87 -6.24
N ILE A 376 -26.60 3.32 -4.98
CA ILE A 376 -27.50 2.75 -3.98
C ILE A 376 -28.95 3.09 -4.34
N VAL A 377 -29.22 4.35 -4.73
CA VAL A 377 -30.56 4.75 -5.17
C VAL A 377 -31.08 3.86 -6.28
N THR A 378 -30.25 3.63 -7.30
CA THR A 378 -30.71 2.95 -8.53
C THR A 378 -30.60 1.42 -8.47
N LYS A 379 -29.59 0.87 -7.76
CA LYS A 379 -29.40 -0.58 -7.65
C LYS A 379 -30.20 -1.23 -6.53
N GLU A 380 -30.55 -0.46 -5.49
CA GLU A 380 -31.21 -1.00 -4.29
C GLU A 380 -32.59 -0.39 -4.06
N TYR A 381 -32.68 0.93 -3.87
CA TYR A 381 -33.94 1.56 -3.49
C TYR A 381 -34.96 1.63 -4.63
N LEU A 382 -34.56 1.91 -5.86
CA LEU A 382 -35.48 1.95 -6.99
C LEU A 382 -36.20 0.60 -7.21
N PRO A 383 -35.51 -0.58 -7.25
CA PRO A 383 -36.17 -1.87 -7.32
C PRO A 383 -37.12 -2.17 -6.14
N MET A 384 -36.77 -1.69 -4.95
CA MET A 384 -37.66 -1.81 -3.78
C MET A 384 -38.93 -0.97 -3.96
N MET A 385 -38.79 0.30 -4.43
CA MET A 385 -39.93 1.21 -4.66
C MET A 385 -40.81 0.80 -5.85
N GLN A 386 -40.25 0.10 -6.84
CA GLN A 386 -41.00 -0.52 -7.93
C GLN A 386 -41.96 -1.61 -7.42
N LYS A 387 -41.52 -2.39 -6.41
CA LYS A 387 -42.33 -3.42 -5.77
C LYS A 387 -43.32 -2.83 -4.75
N ASN A 388 -42.87 -1.87 -3.97
CA ASN A 388 -43.68 -1.18 -2.95
C ASN A 388 -43.26 0.30 -2.89
N ARG A 389 -44.12 1.21 -3.39
CA ARG A 389 -43.81 2.66 -3.44
C ARG A 389 -43.43 3.27 -2.08
N ASN A 390 -43.90 2.66 -0.99
CA ASN A 390 -43.62 3.12 0.37
C ASN A 390 -42.30 2.54 0.93
N ALA A 391 -41.59 1.68 0.19
CA ALA A 391 -40.29 1.17 0.60
C ALA A 391 -39.30 2.32 0.79
N ALA A 392 -38.41 2.19 1.77
CA ALA A 392 -37.46 3.23 2.16
C ALA A 392 -38.13 4.58 2.51
N GLY A 393 -39.29 4.53 3.20
CA GLY A 393 -40.10 5.69 3.58
C GLY A 393 -39.39 6.72 4.46
N GLN A 394 -38.27 6.34 5.11
CA GLN A 394 -37.41 7.23 5.89
C GLN A 394 -36.51 8.16 5.02
N LEU A 395 -36.53 7.97 3.70
CA LEU A 395 -35.76 8.81 2.77
C LEU A 395 -36.70 9.75 2.03
N ASP A 396 -36.35 11.03 1.99
CA ASP A 396 -37.01 12.02 1.13
C ASP A 396 -36.62 11.76 -0.33
N LEU A 397 -37.61 11.83 -1.23
CA LEU A 397 -37.39 11.80 -2.66
C LEU A 397 -37.26 13.25 -3.15
N LEU A 398 -36.17 13.58 -3.85
CA LEU A 398 -35.87 14.95 -4.26
C LEU A 398 -35.84 15.07 -5.79
N ASP A 399 -36.43 16.16 -6.32
CA ASP A 399 -36.29 16.52 -7.72
C ASP A 399 -34.92 17.14 -8.04
N SER A 400 -34.67 17.51 -9.30
CA SER A 400 -33.43 18.15 -9.74
C SER A 400 -33.15 19.52 -9.10
N ARG A 401 -34.17 20.15 -8.48
CA ARG A 401 -34.08 21.41 -7.74
C ARG A 401 -33.95 21.19 -6.23
N GLY A 402 -33.83 19.94 -5.77
CA GLY A 402 -33.73 19.59 -4.36
C GLY A 402 -35.04 19.68 -3.57
N ARG A 403 -36.19 19.80 -4.22
CA ARG A 403 -37.51 19.87 -3.55
C ARG A 403 -38.01 18.46 -3.31
N VAL A 404 -38.64 18.26 -2.15
CA VAL A 404 -39.26 16.99 -1.80
C VAL A 404 -40.45 16.69 -2.72
N VAL A 405 -40.45 15.49 -3.31
CA VAL A 405 -41.49 14.99 -4.21
C VAL A 405 -42.34 13.95 -3.47
N PRO A 406 -43.64 14.12 -3.40
CA PRO A 406 -44.53 13.11 -2.81
C PRO A 406 -44.44 11.80 -3.59
N ARG A 407 -44.16 10.70 -2.90
CA ARG A 407 -44.04 9.37 -3.54
C ARG A 407 -45.29 8.93 -4.26
N ALA A 408 -46.48 9.40 -3.81
CA ALA A 408 -47.77 9.11 -4.42
C ALA A 408 -47.88 9.65 -5.86
N SER A 409 -47.14 10.73 -6.18
CA SER A 409 -47.11 11.34 -7.52
C SER A 409 -46.16 10.66 -8.49
N VAL A 410 -45.38 9.63 -8.06
CA VAL A 410 -44.35 9.00 -8.89
C VAL A 410 -44.77 7.56 -9.24
N ASN A 411 -44.79 7.27 -10.54
CA ASN A 411 -44.89 5.89 -11.01
C ASN A 411 -43.48 5.29 -11.18
N PHE A 412 -42.99 4.59 -10.16
CA PHE A 412 -41.65 4.00 -10.15
C PHE A 412 -41.45 2.95 -11.23
N ALA A 413 -42.49 2.27 -11.69
CA ALA A 413 -42.40 1.21 -12.69
C ALA A 413 -41.90 1.70 -14.07
N GLN A 414 -42.06 3.00 -14.38
CA GLN A 414 -41.62 3.56 -15.65
C GLN A 414 -40.11 3.90 -15.69
N TYR A 415 -39.40 3.76 -14.56
CA TYR A 415 -38.00 4.14 -14.47
C TYR A 415 -37.07 2.93 -14.38
N ASN A 416 -35.83 3.14 -14.81
CA ASN A 416 -34.72 2.23 -14.63
C ASN A 416 -33.49 2.98 -14.11
N ALA A 417 -32.37 2.31 -13.90
CA ALA A 417 -31.17 2.92 -13.35
C ALA A 417 -30.62 4.10 -14.17
N ARG A 418 -30.88 4.13 -15.49
CA ARG A 418 -30.36 5.19 -16.40
C ARG A 418 -31.24 6.44 -16.39
N ASN A 419 -32.56 6.29 -16.34
CA ASN A 419 -33.51 7.37 -16.51
C ASN A 419 -34.23 7.82 -15.22
N PHE A 420 -33.93 7.26 -14.04
CA PHE A 420 -34.52 7.69 -12.77
C PHE A 420 -34.06 9.11 -12.41
N PRO A 421 -34.95 10.14 -12.40
CA PRO A 421 -34.53 11.54 -12.32
C PRO A 421 -34.33 12.04 -10.89
N TYR A 422 -34.73 11.26 -9.90
CA TYR A 422 -34.76 11.68 -8.50
C TYR A 422 -33.49 11.29 -7.75
N SER A 423 -33.10 12.13 -6.79
CA SER A 423 -32.15 11.80 -5.72
C SER A 423 -32.89 11.46 -4.43
N MET A 424 -32.18 10.90 -3.46
CA MET A 424 -32.77 10.55 -2.15
C MET A 424 -31.90 11.12 -1.03
N LYS A 425 -32.57 11.60 0.04
CA LYS A 425 -31.92 12.16 1.22
C LYS A 425 -32.57 11.63 2.48
N GLN A 426 -31.77 11.24 3.47
CA GLN A 426 -32.23 10.99 4.82
C GLN A 426 -31.92 12.20 5.69
N PRO A 427 -32.91 12.85 6.31
CA PRO A 427 -32.69 13.95 7.23
C PRO A 427 -31.99 13.48 8.53
N PRO A 428 -31.43 14.41 9.33
CA PRO A 428 -30.88 14.10 10.65
C PRO A 428 -31.88 13.38 11.53
N SER A 429 -31.46 12.29 12.14
CA SER A 429 -32.23 11.53 13.15
C SER A 429 -31.38 10.43 13.78
N ASP A 430 -31.80 9.87 14.91
CA ASP A 430 -31.15 8.72 15.54
C ASP A 430 -31.17 7.46 14.65
N ARG A 431 -32.05 7.41 13.63
CA ARG A 431 -32.16 6.32 12.65
C ARG A 431 -31.45 6.62 11.34
N ASN A 432 -30.73 7.75 11.24
CA ASN A 432 -29.98 8.06 10.03
C ASN A 432 -28.90 7.01 9.80
N ALA A 433 -28.74 6.55 8.56
CA ALA A 433 -27.76 5.52 8.22
C ALA A 433 -26.32 5.91 8.55
N LEU A 434 -26.01 7.22 8.58
CA LEU A 434 -24.73 7.77 8.99
C LEU A 434 -24.61 8.01 10.50
N GLY A 435 -25.65 7.65 11.29
CA GLY A 435 -25.71 7.96 12.70
C GLY A 435 -25.72 9.46 12.97
N LEU A 436 -25.09 9.89 14.06
CA LEU A 436 -25.14 11.27 14.56
C LEU A 436 -23.89 12.10 14.22
N VAL A 437 -22.88 11.50 13.60
CA VAL A 437 -21.68 12.21 13.16
C VAL A 437 -21.01 11.51 11.99
N LYS A 438 -20.48 12.30 11.04
CA LYS A 438 -19.60 11.82 9.95
C LYS A 438 -18.35 12.68 9.89
N PHE A 439 -17.23 12.07 9.49
CA PHE A 439 -15.90 12.65 9.42
C PHE A 439 -15.44 12.63 7.97
N LEU A 440 -15.11 13.79 7.43
CA LEU A 440 -14.93 14.00 5.99
C LEU A 440 -13.48 14.30 5.64
N PHE A 441 -12.99 13.57 4.68
CA PHE A 441 -11.76 13.81 3.94
C PHE A 441 -12.10 13.76 2.44
N PRO A 442 -11.77 14.82 1.65
CA PRO A 442 -12.19 14.93 0.26
C PRO A 442 -11.48 13.87 -0.59
N ASN A 443 -12.23 12.97 -1.23
CA ASN A 443 -11.66 11.96 -2.12
C ASN A 443 -12.64 11.58 -3.23
N LYS A 444 -12.10 11.10 -4.36
CA LYS A 444 -12.90 10.69 -5.52
C LYS A 444 -13.71 9.40 -5.32
N TYR A 445 -13.47 8.67 -4.22
CA TYR A 445 -14.14 7.40 -3.92
C TYR A 445 -15.40 7.59 -3.07
N ASN A 446 -15.67 8.80 -2.60
CA ASN A 446 -16.76 9.12 -1.66
C ASN A 446 -16.71 8.29 -0.38
N ILE A 447 -15.51 8.00 0.12
CA ILE A 447 -15.28 7.29 1.37
C ILE A 447 -15.16 8.30 2.51
N TYR A 448 -15.80 8.01 3.63
CA TYR A 448 -15.71 8.78 4.87
C TYR A 448 -15.89 7.86 6.08
N LEU A 449 -15.49 8.33 7.25
CA LEU A 449 -15.78 7.66 8.51
C LEU A 449 -17.10 8.20 9.08
N HIS A 450 -17.90 7.36 9.73
CA HIS A 450 -19.18 7.79 10.28
C HIS A 450 -19.71 6.90 11.42
N ASP A 451 -20.66 7.42 12.15
CA ASP A 451 -21.47 6.68 13.09
C ASP A 451 -22.49 5.77 12.38
N THR A 452 -23.24 4.96 13.11
CA THR A 452 -24.29 4.08 12.56
C THR A 452 -25.27 3.66 13.65
N PRO A 453 -26.57 3.52 13.33
CA PRO A 453 -27.54 2.89 14.23
C PRO A 453 -27.35 1.36 14.35
N SER A 454 -26.67 0.72 13.40
CA SER A 454 -26.45 -0.74 13.35
C SER A 454 -25.31 -1.18 14.28
N LYS A 455 -25.39 -0.90 15.57
CA LYS A 455 -24.33 -1.14 16.57
C LYS A 455 -23.98 -2.62 16.75
N SER A 456 -24.94 -3.54 16.55
CA SER A 456 -24.72 -4.98 16.70
C SER A 456 -23.70 -5.57 15.74
N LEU A 457 -23.41 -4.89 14.62
CA LEU A 457 -22.41 -5.32 13.65
C LEU A 457 -20.97 -5.26 14.20
N PHE A 458 -20.71 -4.41 15.20
CA PHE A 458 -19.41 -4.32 15.84
C PHE A 458 -19.03 -5.56 16.67
N ASN A 459 -20.02 -6.39 17.03
CA ASN A 459 -19.81 -7.65 17.78
C ASN A 459 -19.48 -8.84 16.89
N LYS A 460 -19.40 -8.64 15.56
CA LYS A 460 -19.01 -9.70 14.62
C LYS A 460 -17.48 -9.81 14.51
N GLU A 461 -16.97 -11.02 14.30
CA GLU A 461 -15.54 -11.23 13.99
C GLU A 461 -15.17 -10.57 12.65
N VAL A 462 -15.92 -10.90 11.59
CA VAL A 462 -15.75 -10.27 10.27
C VAL A 462 -16.73 -9.10 10.19
N ARG A 463 -16.20 -7.91 10.03
CA ARG A 463 -17.00 -6.66 10.02
C ARG A 463 -16.99 -5.97 8.66
N ALA A 464 -17.21 -6.74 7.59
CA ALA A 464 -17.27 -6.28 6.21
C ALA A 464 -18.74 -6.19 5.73
N PHE A 465 -19.45 -5.10 6.06
CA PHE A 465 -20.89 -4.96 5.83
C PHE A 465 -21.32 -3.65 5.16
N SER A 466 -20.44 -2.66 5.01
CA SER A 466 -20.80 -1.35 4.43
C SER A 466 -20.71 -1.36 2.88
N HIS A 467 -21.06 -0.22 2.28
CA HIS A 467 -20.88 0.04 0.85
C HIS A 467 -19.53 0.72 0.53
N GLY A 468 -18.52 0.55 1.40
CA GLY A 468 -17.19 1.12 1.24
C GLY A 468 -16.80 2.09 2.35
N CYS A 469 -17.71 2.91 2.85
CA CYS A 469 -17.45 3.81 3.99
C CYS A 469 -17.14 3.03 5.27
N VAL A 470 -16.46 3.68 6.21
CA VAL A 470 -15.99 3.06 7.46
C VAL A 470 -16.86 3.51 8.62
N ARG A 471 -17.60 2.57 9.24
CA ARG A 471 -18.41 2.84 10.45
C ARG A 471 -17.52 2.72 11.67
N VAL A 472 -17.60 3.69 12.58
CA VAL A 472 -16.79 3.77 13.81
C VAL A 472 -17.59 3.31 15.02
N GLY A 473 -17.02 2.42 15.83
CA GLY A 473 -17.69 1.86 17.01
C GLY A 473 -17.85 2.87 18.16
N LYS A 474 -16.85 3.74 18.37
CA LYS A 474 -16.85 4.82 19.37
C LYS A 474 -16.79 6.19 18.68
N PRO A 475 -17.84 6.60 17.94
CA PRO A 475 -17.79 7.78 17.07
C PRO A 475 -17.73 9.09 17.83
N PHE A 476 -18.30 9.17 19.04
CA PHE A 476 -18.30 10.39 19.85
C PHE A 476 -16.94 10.60 20.51
N GLU A 477 -16.36 9.55 21.08
CA GLU A 477 -15.00 9.60 21.63
C GLU A 477 -13.97 9.92 20.54
N PHE A 478 -14.19 9.44 19.33
CA PHE A 478 -13.38 9.80 18.16
C PHE A 478 -13.52 11.29 17.84
N ALA A 479 -14.75 11.83 17.84
CA ALA A 479 -14.99 13.25 17.66
C ALA A 479 -14.32 14.10 18.75
N TYR A 480 -14.42 13.69 20.03
CA TYR A 480 -13.78 14.40 21.13
C TYR A 480 -12.26 14.41 20.98
N ALA A 481 -11.66 13.26 20.61
CA ALA A 481 -10.22 13.19 20.37
C ALA A 481 -9.78 14.08 19.21
N LEU A 482 -10.60 14.24 18.16
CA LEU A 482 -10.31 15.13 17.03
C LEU A 482 -10.41 16.61 17.42
N LEU A 483 -11.37 16.97 18.28
CA LEU A 483 -11.59 18.34 18.75
C LEU A 483 -10.62 18.78 19.86
N ALA A 484 -10.00 17.83 20.58
CA ALA A 484 -9.15 18.12 21.72
C ALA A 484 -8.03 19.16 21.48
N PRO A 485 -7.40 19.24 20.28
CA PRO A 485 -6.39 20.26 20.02
C PRO A 485 -6.92 21.70 19.90
N GLN A 486 -8.23 21.88 19.66
CA GLN A 486 -8.86 23.16 19.37
C GLN A 486 -9.98 23.55 20.34
N SER A 487 -10.22 22.77 21.39
CA SER A 487 -11.32 23.00 22.33
C SER A 487 -10.90 22.64 23.77
N ASP A 488 -11.17 23.51 24.71
CA ASP A 488 -10.91 23.26 26.13
C ASP A 488 -11.85 22.19 26.72
N ASP A 489 -13.07 22.07 26.17
CA ASP A 489 -14.02 21.00 26.50
C ASP A 489 -14.66 20.42 25.23
N PRO A 490 -13.94 19.51 24.53
CA PRO A 490 -14.40 18.90 23.28
C PRO A 490 -15.74 18.18 23.41
N LYS A 491 -15.99 17.59 24.58
CA LYS A 491 -17.22 16.87 24.87
C LYS A 491 -18.41 17.82 25.02
N ALA A 492 -18.27 18.87 25.80
CA ALA A 492 -19.35 19.86 25.98
C ALA A 492 -19.67 20.56 24.65
N GLU A 493 -18.66 20.94 23.89
CA GLU A 493 -18.82 21.55 22.57
C GLU A 493 -19.59 20.64 21.62
N PHE A 494 -19.16 19.39 21.42
CA PHE A 494 -19.83 18.40 20.58
C PHE A 494 -21.27 18.19 21.03
N GLN A 495 -21.52 17.98 22.34
CA GLN A 495 -22.84 17.72 22.87
C GLN A 495 -23.79 18.92 22.75
N ARG A 496 -23.27 20.15 22.85
CA ARG A 496 -24.04 21.38 22.63
C ARG A 496 -24.58 21.42 21.19
N ILE A 497 -23.74 21.10 20.21
CA ILE A 497 -24.13 21.07 18.79
C ILE A 497 -25.09 19.89 18.55
N LEU A 498 -24.78 18.71 19.06
CA LEU A 498 -25.60 17.50 18.89
C LEU A 498 -27.04 17.72 19.37
N LYS A 499 -27.23 18.34 20.54
CA LYS A 499 -28.55 18.64 21.14
C LYS A 499 -29.43 19.56 20.30
N THR A 500 -28.88 20.28 19.33
CA THR A 500 -29.68 21.12 18.41
C THR A 500 -30.53 20.31 17.45
N GLY A 501 -30.17 19.02 17.21
CA GLY A 501 -30.79 18.17 16.19
C GLY A 501 -30.59 18.67 14.75
N LYS A 502 -29.89 19.79 14.55
CA LYS A 502 -29.64 20.39 13.24
C LYS A 502 -28.28 19.97 12.72
N GLU A 503 -28.19 19.78 11.40
CA GLU A 503 -26.93 19.52 10.73
C GLU A 503 -25.97 20.69 10.93
N ALA A 504 -24.76 20.40 11.43
CA ALA A 504 -23.73 21.39 11.64
C ALA A 504 -22.36 20.85 11.23
N THR A 505 -21.61 21.66 10.48
CA THR A 505 -20.23 21.36 10.10
C THR A 505 -19.25 22.02 11.07
N VAL A 506 -18.31 21.23 11.59
CA VAL A 506 -17.19 21.68 12.41
C VAL A 506 -15.91 21.38 11.68
N PHE A 507 -15.14 22.43 11.38
CA PHE A 507 -13.83 22.28 10.75
C PHE A 507 -12.76 22.00 11.79
N LEU A 508 -11.79 21.18 11.41
CA LEU A 508 -10.58 20.98 12.20
C LEU A 508 -9.62 22.12 11.90
N GLU A 509 -9.16 22.83 12.92
CA GLU A 509 -8.15 23.90 12.76
C GLU A 509 -6.85 23.36 12.20
N ASN A 510 -6.49 22.14 12.62
CA ASN A 510 -5.37 21.39 12.09
C ASN A 510 -5.90 20.14 11.37
N PRO A 511 -6.03 20.16 10.04
CA PRO A 511 -6.41 18.98 9.27
C PRO A 511 -5.47 17.79 9.55
N ILE A 512 -6.03 16.58 9.64
CA ILE A 512 -5.30 15.40 10.09
C ILE A 512 -5.14 14.41 8.95
N PRO A 513 -3.92 13.94 8.62
CA PRO A 513 -3.71 12.86 7.66
C PRO A 513 -4.51 11.61 8.05
N VAL A 514 -5.15 10.97 7.08
CA VAL A 514 -5.88 9.72 7.25
C VAL A 514 -5.37 8.68 6.26
N HIS A 515 -4.98 7.52 6.78
CA HIS A 515 -4.42 6.42 6.01
C HIS A 515 -5.32 5.20 6.13
N LEU A 516 -5.99 4.84 5.05
CA LEU A 516 -6.72 3.58 4.94
C LEU A 516 -5.75 2.54 4.39
N VAL A 517 -5.43 1.54 5.20
CA VAL A 517 -4.43 0.51 4.92
C VAL A 517 -5.01 -0.89 5.08
N TYR A 518 -4.29 -1.89 4.60
CA TYR A 518 -4.69 -3.28 4.68
C TYR A 518 -3.51 -4.15 5.10
N PHE A 519 -3.32 -4.32 6.41
CA PHE A 519 -2.26 -5.17 6.96
C PHE A 519 -2.87 -6.39 7.64
N THR A 520 -2.55 -7.57 7.14
CA THR A 520 -2.94 -8.86 7.74
C THR A 520 -1.87 -9.43 8.66
N ALA A 521 -0.64 -8.92 8.61
CA ALA A 521 0.42 -9.20 9.57
C ALA A 521 1.00 -7.87 10.07
N TRP A 522 1.10 -7.72 11.39
CA TRP A 522 1.60 -6.51 12.01
C TRP A 522 2.29 -6.82 13.35
N PRO A 523 3.48 -6.28 13.61
CA PRO A 523 4.13 -6.46 14.91
C PRO A 523 3.53 -5.50 15.94
N THR A 524 3.28 -6.01 17.16
CA THR A 524 2.99 -5.16 18.32
C THR A 524 4.22 -4.35 18.72
N ALA A 525 4.04 -3.36 19.60
CA ALA A 525 5.16 -2.59 20.15
C ALA A 525 6.23 -3.47 20.85
N ARG A 526 5.85 -4.65 21.31
CA ARG A 526 6.76 -5.65 21.92
C ARG A 526 7.37 -6.64 20.92
N GLY A 527 7.10 -6.46 19.61
CA GLY A 527 7.61 -7.32 18.55
C GLY A 527 6.84 -8.65 18.36
N LYS A 528 5.78 -8.91 19.14
CA LYS A 528 4.92 -10.06 18.91
C LYS A 528 4.06 -9.83 17.67
N MET A 529 3.95 -10.86 16.83
CA MET A 529 3.16 -10.74 15.59
C MET A 529 1.66 -10.91 15.86
N GLU A 530 0.88 -10.01 15.33
CA GLU A 530 -0.57 -10.11 15.18
C GLU A 530 -0.91 -10.46 13.73
N TYR A 531 -1.90 -11.31 13.55
CA TYR A 531 -2.37 -11.70 12.22
C TYR A 531 -3.87 -11.45 12.07
N ARG A 532 -4.29 -11.15 10.85
CA ARG A 532 -5.70 -10.94 10.49
C ARG A 532 -6.04 -11.75 9.24
N ARG A 533 -7.31 -12.03 9.06
CA ARG A 533 -7.82 -12.70 7.85
C ARG A 533 -7.72 -11.77 6.65
N ASP A 534 -7.36 -12.33 5.52
CA ASP A 534 -7.38 -11.63 4.23
C ASP A 534 -8.81 -11.56 3.69
N VAL A 535 -9.62 -10.66 4.27
CA VAL A 535 -11.07 -10.58 4.03
C VAL A 535 -11.45 -10.18 2.61
N TYR A 536 -10.53 -9.57 1.85
CA TYR A 536 -10.74 -9.18 0.46
C TYR A 536 -9.91 -9.99 -0.55
N GLY A 537 -9.10 -10.94 -0.09
CA GLY A 537 -8.20 -11.71 -0.94
C GLY A 537 -7.04 -10.89 -1.52
N ARG A 538 -6.76 -9.69 -0.99
CA ARG A 538 -5.70 -8.81 -1.49
C ARG A 538 -4.32 -9.37 -1.24
N ASP A 539 -4.09 -9.97 -0.08
CA ASP A 539 -2.79 -10.54 0.26
C ASP A 539 -2.48 -11.77 -0.57
N ALA A 540 -3.49 -12.58 -0.88
CA ALA A 540 -3.32 -13.71 -1.81
C ALA A 540 -2.87 -13.22 -3.18
N ALA A 541 -3.54 -12.19 -3.74
CA ALA A 541 -3.19 -11.62 -5.04
C ALA A 541 -1.79 -10.96 -5.05
N LEU A 542 -1.43 -10.24 -3.98
CA LEU A 542 -0.11 -9.62 -3.83
C LEU A 542 0.99 -10.67 -3.70
N TYR A 543 0.76 -11.71 -2.89
CA TYR A 543 1.71 -12.80 -2.73
C TYR A 543 1.98 -13.51 -4.07
N ASP A 544 0.93 -13.82 -4.84
CA ASP A 544 1.07 -14.38 -6.18
C ASP A 544 1.87 -13.46 -7.12
N GLY A 545 1.69 -12.15 -6.99
CA GLY A 545 2.48 -11.14 -7.68
C GLY A 545 3.96 -11.17 -7.28
N LEU A 546 4.26 -11.27 -5.99
CA LEU A 546 5.63 -11.37 -5.46
C LEU A 546 6.35 -12.63 -5.96
N ILE A 547 5.67 -13.77 -5.94
CA ILE A 547 6.24 -15.04 -6.46
C ILE A 547 6.54 -14.93 -7.97
N LYS A 548 5.62 -14.36 -8.76
CA LYS A 548 5.85 -14.11 -10.19
C LYS A 548 7.01 -13.16 -10.45
N ALA A 549 7.28 -12.23 -9.55
CA ALA A 549 8.42 -11.32 -9.61
C ALA A 549 9.74 -11.97 -9.15
N GLY A 550 9.71 -13.20 -8.66
CA GLY A 550 10.90 -13.96 -8.22
C GLY A 550 11.21 -13.87 -6.73
N VAL A 551 10.26 -13.42 -5.90
CA VAL A 551 10.41 -13.46 -4.44
C VAL A 551 10.26 -14.90 -3.96
N GLU A 552 11.21 -15.38 -3.17
CA GLU A 552 11.21 -16.72 -2.61
C GLU A 552 10.57 -16.75 -1.23
N THR A 553 9.76 -17.78 -0.95
CA THR A 553 9.13 -17.97 0.37
C THR A 553 10.16 -18.31 1.42
N ALA A 554 11.08 -19.24 1.10
CA ALA A 554 12.21 -19.58 1.95
C ALA A 554 13.38 -18.62 1.68
N ALA A 555 14.02 -18.08 2.72
CA ALA A 555 15.33 -17.48 2.54
C ALA A 555 16.29 -18.61 2.15
N LEU A 556 17.03 -18.45 1.07
CA LEU A 556 18.09 -19.40 0.72
C LEU A 556 19.03 -19.49 1.93
N SER A 557 19.14 -20.69 2.51
CA SER A 557 20.21 -20.99 3.44
C SER A 557 21.50 -21.02 2.63
N ASN A 558 22.30 -19.97 2.71
CA ASN A 558 23.66 -19.94 2.21
C ASN A 558 24.60 -20.67 3.14
#